data_47edb50ac5a217530efb2b505a5ac776
#
_entry.id   47edb50ac5a217530efb2b505a5ac776
#
_cell.length_a   1.000
_cell.length_b   1.000
_cell.length_c   1.000
_cell.angle_alpha   90.00
_cell.angle_beta   90.00
_cell.angle_gamma   90.00
#
_symmetry.space_group_name_H-M   'P 1'
#
loop_
_entity.id
_entity.type
_entity.pdbx_description
1 polymer ?
#
loop_
_entity_poly.entity_id
_entity_poly.type
_entity_poly.pdbx_seq_one_letter_code
_entity_poly.pdbx_strand_id
1 'polypeptide(L)'
;PFSSGKVFLGLSGSDSNDTQYKLFTYANNKLGKEKKKKMIARKKGYHGVTVTSASMTGLPNQHKLFDLPQENFIHTETPHYFKEGKEGETEEDYVRRLSETLEETILDEGPESIAAMIAEPLMGAGGVILPPKGYFPAIQDVLDKFDIPLIVDEVVTAFGRTGNAFGSETYEIKPTSMTIAKALSSGYIPISAVIVNDELFEPIKEASGDIGAVSYTHLRAHETG
;
A
#
# COMPACT_ATOMS: atom_id res chain seq x y z
N PRO A 1 1.87 -15.03 0.08
CA PRO A 1 2.34 -14.09 1.12
C PRO A 1 1.51 -14.14 2.40
N PHE A 2 0.24 -14.62 2.36
CA PHE A 2 -0.60 -14.81 3.55
C PHE A 2 -0.81 -16.29 3.84
N SER A 3 -0.77 -16.69 5.13
CA SER A 3 -1.18 -18.03 5.56
C SER A 3 -2.70 -18.18 5.62
N SER A 4 -3.41 -17.07 5.88
CA SER A 4 -4.86 -16.89 5.86
C SER A 4 -5.18 -15.45 5.51
N GLY A 5 -6.38 -15.19 5.01
CA GLY A 5 -6.79 -13.84 4.66
C GLY A 5 -8.21 -13.79 4.13
N LYS A 6 -8.75 -12.58 4.06
CA LYS A 6 -10.06 -12.28 3.46
C LYS A 6 -9.87 -11.47 2.19
N VAL A 7 -10.76 -11.70 1.24
CA VAL A 7 -10.72 -11.06 -0.07
C VAL A 7 -11.97 -10.17 -0.22
N PHE A 8 -11.75 -8.92 -0.61
CA PHE A 8 -12.78 -7.97 -0.99
C PHE A 8 -12.65 -7.68 -2.48
N LEU A 9 -13.65 -8.00 -3.27
CA LEU A 9 -13.64 -7.74 -4.70
C LEU A 9 -13.99 -6.28 -5.00
N GLY A 10 -13.32 -5.70 -5.98
CA GLY A 10 -13.52 -4.36 -6.50
C GLY A 10 -13.51 -4.34 -8.02
N LEU A 11 -13.52 -3.15 -8.60
CA LEU A 11 -13.63 -2.96 -10.05
C LEU A 11 -12.32 -2.48 -10.71
N SER A 12 -11.41 -1.90 -9.94
CA SER A 12 -10.12 -1.37 -10.43
C SER A 12 -9.10 -1.29 -9.32
N GLY A 13 -7.80 -1.19 -9.68
CA GLY A 13 -6.75 -0.95 -8.69
C GLY A 13 -6.96 0.33 -7.89
N SER A 14 -7.51 1.40 -8.51
CA SER A 14 -7.83 2.65 -7.82
C SER A 14 -8.89 2.45 -6.74
N ASP A 15 -9.98 1.77 -7.08
CA ASP A 15 -11.06 1.43 -6.14
C ASP A 15 -10.56 0.55 -4.99
N SER A 16 -9.69 -0.42 -5.29
CA SER A 16 -9.09 -1.26 -4.26
C SER A 16 -8.15 -0.47 -3.34
N ASN A 17 -7.35 0.46 -3.87
CA ASN A 17 -6.47 1.30 -3.03
C ASN A 17 -7.27 2.32 -2.20
N ASP A 18 -8.36 2.88 -2.70
CA ASP A 18 -9.31 3.66 -1.89
C ASP A 18 -9.92 2.81 -0.77
N THR A 19 -10.24 1.56 -1.09
CA THR A 19 -10.74 0.58 -0.11
C THR A 19 -9.70 0.28 0.97
N GLN A 20 -8.40 0.13 0.64
CA GLN A 20 -7.33 0.00 1.62
C GLN A 20 -7.38 1.15 2.65
N TYR A 21 -7.38 2.40 2.18
CA TYR A 21 -7.45 3.56 3.07
C TYR A 21 -8.66 3.52 3.99
N LYS A 22 -9.83 3.17 3.47
CA LYS A 22 -11.06 3.04 4.25
C LYS A 22 -10.97 1.94 5.31
N LEU A 23 -10.43 0.78 4.97
CA LEU A 23 -10.32 -0.36 5.88
C LEU A 23 -9.38 -0.04 7.05
N PHE A 24 -8.21 0.54 6.78
CA PHE A 24 -7.27 0.94 7.83
C PHE A 24 -7.87 2.05 8.72
N THR A 25 -8.54 3.04 8.12
CA THR A 25 -9.23 4.09 8.88
C THR A 25 -10.31 3.49 9.79
N TYR A 26 -11.11 2.57 9.27
CA TYR A 26 -12.19 1.93 10.02
C TYR A 26 -11.67 1.06 11.16
N ALA A 27 -10.67 0.22 10.89
CA ALA A 27 -10.04 -0.63 11.90
C ALA A 27 -9.39 0.23 13.02
N ASN A 28 -8.66 1.28 12.66
CA ASN A 28 -8.04 2.17 13.62
C ASN A 28 -9.08 2.90 14.51
N ASN A 29 -10.20 3.35 13.94
CA ASN A 29 -11.29 3.94 14.72
C ASN A 29 -11.89 2.91 15.71
N LYS A 30 -12.13 1.67 15.25
CA LYS A 30 -12.65 0.60 16.12
C LYS A 30 -11.69 0.29 17.28
N LEU A 31 -10.39 0.34 17.03
CA LEU A 31 -9.34 0.09 18.03
C LEU A 31 -9.04 1.30 18.93
N GLY A 32 -9.78 2.41 18.80
CA GLY A 32 -9.53 3.65 19.57
C GLY A 32 -8.27 4.40 19.13
N LYS A 33 -7.69 4.06 17.96
CA LYS A 33 -6.51 4.71 17.37
C LYS A 33 -6.96 5.80 16.37
N GLU A 34 -7.87 6.69 16.76
CA GLU A 34 -8.55 7.65 15.88
C GLU A 34 -7.61 8.64 15.18
N LYS A 35 -6.41 8.87 15.73
CA LYS A 35 -5.39 9.72 15.11
C LYS A 35 -4.69 9.08 13.90
N LYS A 36 -4.63 7.74 13.82
CA LYS A 36 -3.99 7.01 12.71
C LYS A 36 -4.79 7.16 11.41
N LYS A 37 -4.49 8.22 10.64
CA LYS A 37 -5.16 8.57 9.36
C LYS A 37 -4.19 8.80 8.21
N LYS A 38 -2.92 9.13 8.49
CA LYS A 38 -1.96 9.45 7.46
C LYS A 38 -1.46 8.17 6.76
N MET A 39 -1.24 8.27 5.46
CA MET A 39 -0.67 7.22 4.63
C MET A 39 0.68 7.66 4.09
N ILE A 40 1.70 6.82 4.26
CA ILE A 40 3.00 7.02 3.62
C ILE A 40 3.00 6.28 2.28
N ALA A 41 3.40 6.96 1.22
CA ALA A 41 3.66 6.41 -0.10
C ALA A 41 5.06 6.82 -0.57
N ARG A 42 5.48 6.46 -1.77
CA ARG A 42 6.78 6.83 -2.29
C ARG A 42 6.67 7.85 -3.42
N LYS A 43 7.58 8.80 -3.48
CA LYS A 43 7.81 9.61 -4.69
C LYS A 43 7.93 8.69 -5.90
N LYS A 44 7.33 9.05 -7.03
CA LYS A 44 7.19 8.25 -8.27
C LYS A 44 6.36 6.96 -8.14
N GLY A 45 5.80 6.62 -6.96
CA GLY A 45 4.82 5.55 -6.83
C GLY A 45 3.54 5.85 -7.60
N TYR A 46 2.82 4.81 -8.02
CA TYR A 46 1.54 4.97 -8.70
C TYR A 46 0.50 4.02 -8.09
N HIS A 47 -0.59 4.59 -7.57
CA HIS A 47 -1.61 3.82 -6.86
C HIS A 47 -3.03 4.02 -7.40
N GLY A 48 -3.23 4.89 -8.38
CA GLY A 48 -4.52 5.07 -9.04
C GLY A 48 -4.86 6.51 -9.39
N VAL A 49 -6.14 6.74 -9.78
CA VAL A 49 -6.64 8.00 -10.32
C VAL A 49 -7.87 8.56 -9.60
N THR A 50 -8.44 7.85 -8.64
CA THR A 50 -9.45 8.40 -7.72
C THR A 50 -8.78 9.38 -6.77
N VAL A 51 -9.53 10.27 -6.14
CA VAL A 51 -8.95 11.32 -5.27
C VAL A 51 -8.01 10.76 -4.21
N THR A 52 -8.39 9.65 -3.55
CA THR A 52 -7.58 9.00 -2.51
C THR A 52 -6.37 8.29 -3.12
N SER A 53 -6.55 7.44 -4.11
CA SER A 53 -5.44 6.69 -4.72
C SER A 53 -4.49 7.60 -5.52
N ALA A 54 -4.99 8.69 -6.12
CA ALA A 54 -4.16 9.71 -6.74
C ALA A 54 -3.37 10.51 -5.69
N SER A 55 -3.91 10.72 -4.49
CA SER A 55 -3.17 11.31 -3.37
C SER A 55 -2.04 10.40 -2.87
N MET A 56 -2.21 9.07 -2.91
CA MET A 56 -1.14 8.10 -2.64
C MET A 56 -0.10 8.07 -3.76
N THR A 57 -0.49 8.38 -4.99
CA THR A 57 0.41 8.44 -6.15
C THR A 57 1.44 9.55 -5.98
N GLY A 58 2.74 9.23 -6.11
CA GLY A 58 3.83 10.19 -5.94
C GLY A 58 4.33 10.80 -7.26
N LEU A 59 3.44 11.03 -8.23
CA LEU A 59 3.72 11.61 -9.54
C LEU A 59 3.18 13.05 -9.61
N PRO A 60 4.02 14.11 -9.49
CA PRO A 60 3.56 15.50 -9.39
C PRO A 60 2.67 15.96 -10.55
N ASN A 61 2.87 15.41 -11.75
CA ASN A 61 2.04 15.74 -12.91
C ASN A 61 0.58 15.28 -12.77
N GLN A 62 0.31 14.30 -11.90
CA GLN A 62 -1.03 13.82 -11.61
C GLN A 62 -1.70 14.58 -10.46
N HIS A 63 -0.96 15.44 -9.77
CA HIS A 63 -1.47 16.30 -8.70
C HIS A 63 -1.81 17.70 -9.20
N LYS A 64 -1.00 18.19 -10.15
CA LYS A 64 -1.11 19.56 -10.67
C LYS A 64 -2.51 19.82 -11.23
N LEU A 65 -3.15 20.90 -10.82
CA LEU A 65 -4.51 21.34 -11.17
C LEU A 65 -5.64 20.45 -10.63
N PHE A 66 -5.35 19.44 -9.81
CA PHE A 66 -6.34 18.62 -9.11
C PHE A 66 -6.37 18.85 -7.61
N ASP A 67 -5.60 19.83 -7.12
CA ASP A 67 -5.43 20.14 -5.68
C ASP A 67 -5.04 18.90 -4.85
N LEU A 68 -4.10 18.11 -5.39
CA LEU A 68 -3.58 16.89 -4.77
C LEU A 68 -2.07 17.03 -4.48
N PRO A 69 -1.52 16.23 -3.58
CA PRO A 69 -2.22 15.26 -2.71
C PRO A 69 -3.00 15.95 -1.59
N GLN A 70 -3.97 15.24 -1.00
CA GLN A 70 -4.62 15.67 0.23
C GLN A 70 -3.63 15.58 1.42
N GLU A 71 -3.86 16.34 2.49
CA GLU A 71 -2.94 16.49 3.64
C GLU A 71 -2.55 15.19 4.36
N ASN A 72 -3.40 14.17 4.30
CA ASN A 72 -3.14 12.88 4.94
C ASN A 72 -2.21 11.96 4.14
N PHE A 73 -1.66 12.40 3.01
CA PHE A 73 -0.82 11.56 2.15
C PHE A 73 0.59 12.13 2.03
N ILE A 74 1.55 11.37 2.52
CA ILE A 74 2.96 11.76 2.67
C ILE A 74 3.79 10.93 1.70
N HIS A 75 4.79 11.54 1.07
CA HIS A 75 5.65 10.85 0.12
C HIS A 75 7.10 10.84 0.59
N THR A 76 7.58 9.63 0.94
CA THR A 76 9.01 9.38 1.21
C THR A 76 9.79 9.16 -0.09
N GLU A 77 11.11 8.95 0.02
CA GLU A 77 12.02 8.89 -1.12
C GLU A 77 11.80 7.66 -2.04
N THR A 78 12.26 7.80 -3.28
CA THR A 78 12.20 6.75 -4.32
C THR A 78 13.36 5.77 -4.15
N PRO A 79 13.17 4.43 -4.20
CA PRO A 79 14.26 3.47 -4.14
C PRO A 79 14.94 3.27 -5.52
N HIS A 80 15.45 4.35 -6.12
CA HIS A 80 16.05 4.36 -7.45
C HIS A 80 17.56 4.61 -7.36
N TYR A 81 18.30 3.60 -6.86
CA TYR A 81 19.74 3.71 -6.63
C TYR A 81 20.52 4.27 -7.82
N PHE A 82 20.27 3.76 -9.03
CA PHE A 82 20.96 4.20 -10.24
C PHE A 82 20.86 5.72 -10.50
N LYS A 83 19.77 6.36 -10.09
CA LYS A 83 19.51 7.79 -10.35
C LYS A 83 19.74 8.67 -9.11
N GLU A 84 19.41 8.16 -7.94
CA GLU A 84 19.33 8.93 -6.69
C GLU A 84 20.50 8.57 -5.73
N GLY A 85 21.32 7.58 -6.08
CA GLY A 85 22.55 7.25 -5.35
C GLY A 85 23.56 8.40 -5.46
N LYS A 86 24.26 8.68 -4.36
CA LYS A 86 25.31 9.72 -4.30
C LYS A 86 26.63 9.17 -4.84
N GLU A 87 27.53 10.05 -5.25
CA GLU A 87 28.87 9.65 -5.68
C GLU A 87 29.61 8.89 -4.55
N GLY A 88 30.07 7.68 -4.86
CA GLY A 88 30.75 6.79 -3.89
C GLY A 88 29.81 6.06 -2.93
N GLU A 89 28.50 6.29 -2.97
CA GLU A 89 27.52 5.57 -2.15
C GLU A 89 27.32 4.15 -2.66
N THR A 90 27.45 3.15 -1.80
CA THR A 90 27.12 1.77 -2.15
C THR A 90 25.60 1.57 -2.16
N GLU A 91 25.11 0.49 -2.79
CA GLU A 91 23.68 0.14 -2.76
C GLU A 91 23.19 -0.10 -1.32
N GLU A 92 24.02 -0.70 -0.47
CA GLU A 92 23.71 -0.92 0.94
C GLU A 92 23.63 0.39 1.74
N ASP A 93 24.55 1.33 1.51
CA ASP A 93 24.50 2.67 2.13
C ASP A 93 23.27 3.45 1.70
N TYR A 94 22.88 3.30 0.42
CA TYR A 94 21.67 3.92 -0.11
C TYR A 94 20.41 3.35 0.56
N VAL A 95 20.31 2.03 0.72
CA VAL A 95 19.21 1.37 1.44
C VAL A 95 19.13 1.86 2.89
N ARG A 96 20.27 1.93 3.59
CA ARG A 96 20.33 2.46 4.95
C ARG A 96 19.81 3.90 5.00
N ARG A 97 20.25 4.77 4.10
CA ARG A 97 19.79 6.16 4.03
C ARG A 97 18.28 6.25 3.77
N LEU A 98 17.71 5.39 2.92
CA LEU A 98 16.27 5.36 2.68
C LEU A 98 15.48 4.93 3.92
N SER A 99 15.99 3.95 4.68
CA SER A 99 15.35 3.53 5.93
C SER A 99 15.43 4.59 7.02
N GLU A 100 16.57 5.27 7.15
CA GLU A 100 16.75 6.42 8.05
C GLU A 100 15.81 7.57 7.69
N THR A 101 15.69 7.92 6.40
CA THR A 101 14.76 8.95 5.93
C THR A 101 13.29 8.57 6.19
N LEU A 102 12.93 7.28 6.06
CA LEU A 102 11.59 6.81 6.42
C LEU A 102 11.34 6.96 7.93
N GLU A 103 12.32 6.60 8.77
CA GLU A 103 12.22 6.75 10.22
C GLU A 103 12.05 8.21 10.62
N GLU A 104 12.85 9.11 10.07
CA GLU A 104 12.74 10.56 10.28
C GLU A 104 11.35 11.06 9.88
N THR A 105 10.86 10.67 8.70
CA THR A 105 9.51 11.03 8.23
C THR A 105 8.42 10.58 9.21
N ILE A 106 8.52 9.36 9.74
CA ILE A 106 7.56 8.83 10.72
C ILE A 106 7.59 9.63 12.03
N LEU A 107 8.80 9.97 12.51
CA LEU A 107 8.97 10.74 13.74
C LEU A 107 8.44 12.17 13.60
N ASP A 108 8.72 12.83 12.48
CA ASP A 108 8.28 14.20 12.20
C ASP A 108 6.75 14.30 12.09
N GLU A 109 6.11 13.30 11.47
CA GLU A 109 4.65 13.26 11.30
C GLU A 109 3.89 12.78 12.54
N GLY A 110 4.60 12.18 13.50
CA GLY A 110 4.08 11.52 14.69
C GLY A 110 3.61 10.09 14.41
N PRO A 111 4.30 9.06 14.94
CA PRO A 111 3.96 7.64 14.69
C PRO A 111 2.50 7.29 14.96
N GLU A 112 1.89 7.95 15.95
CA GLU A 112 0.48 7.77 16.32
C GLU A 112 -0.50 8.33 15.27
N SER A 113 -0.01 9.10 14.27
CA SER A 113 -0.84 9.65 13.19
C SER A 113 -0.82 8.78 11.93
N ILE A 114 0.16 7.86 11.79
CA ILE A 114 0.38 7.06 10.59
C ILE A 114 -0.49 5.80 10.63
N ALA A 115 -1.36 5.64 9.64
CA ALA A 115 -2.25 4.49 9.50
C ALA A 115 -1.57 3.29 8.84
N ALA A 116 -0.82 3.51 7.77
CA ALA A 116 -0.08 2.49 7.03
C ALA A 116 0.91 3.13 6.04
N MET A 117 1.81 2.31 5.48
CA MET A 117 2.57 2.63 4.28
C MET A 117 2.06 1.80 3.10
N ILE A 118 1.99 2.38 1.90
CA ILE A 118 1.68 1.67 0.66
C ILE A 118 2.89 1.66 -0.28
N ALA A 119 3.17 0.49 -0.88
CA ALA A 119 4.31 0.34 -1.77
C ALA A 119 4.07 -0.72 -2.87
N GLU A 120 4.48 -0.42 -4.10
CA GLU A 120 4.62 -1.42 -5.18
C GLU A 120 5.90 -2.24 -4.94
N PRO A 121 5.93 -3.56 -5.16
CA PRO A 121 7.17 -4.35 -5.11
C PRO A 121 8.25 -3.84 -6.06
N LEU A 122 7.87 -3.48 -7.29
CA LEU A 122 8.64 -2.64 -8.21
C LEU A 122 7.72 -1.52 -8.71
N MET A 123 8.26 -0.34 -8.94
CA MET A 123 7.48 0.83 -9.33
C MET A 123 7.27 0.83 -10.84
N GLY A 124 6.07 0.46 -11.31
CA GLY A 124 5.78 0.33 -12.73
C GLY A 124 5.72 1.68 -13.45
N ALA A 125 4.70 2.48 -13.18
CA ALA A 125 4.45 3.77 -13.83
C ALA A 125 5.52 4.82 -13.51
N GLY A 126 6.22 4.70 -12.41
CA GLY A 126 7.33 5.57 -12.02
C GLY A 126 8.58 5.45 -12.88
N GLY A 127 8.64 4.45 -13.78
CA GLY A 127 9.75 4.24 -14.70
C GLY A 127 10.39 2.86 -14.64
N VAL A 128 9.63 1.84 -14.24
CA VAL A 128 10.09 0.46 -14.02
C VAL A 128 11.29 0.42 -13.07
N ILE A 129 11.12 1.04 -11.89
CA ILE A 129 12.17 1.15 -10.89
C ILE A 129 12.20 -0.11 -10.05
N LEU A 130 13.30 -0.85 -10.14
CA LEU A 130 13.58 -2.00 -9.27
C LEU A 130 14.13 -1.51 -7.93
N PRO A 131 13.62 -2.02 -6.80
CA PRO A 131 14.19 -1.66 -5.51
C PRO A 131 15.61 -2.25 -5.38
N PRO A 132 16.53 -1.57 -4.71
CA PRO A 132 17.84 -2.11 -4.39
C PRO A 132 17.71 -3.33 -3.45
N LYS A 133 18.73 -4.19 -3.49
CA LYS A 133 18.74 -5.39 -2.65
C LYS A 133 18.64 -5.02 -1.16
N GLY A 134 17.76 -5.69 -0.43
CA GLY A 134 17.56 -5.45 1.01
C GLY A 134 16.65 -4.24 1.34
N TYR A 135 16.15 -3.50 0.35
CA TYR A 135 15.29 -2.33 0.59
C TYR A 135 14.04 -2.68 1.40
N PHE A 136 13.27 -3.69 0.99
CA PHE A 136 12.02 -4.02 1.68
C PHE A 136 12.26 -4.55 3.10
N PRO A 137 13.19 -5.47 3.36
CA PRO A 137 13.54 -5.83 4.73
C PRO A 137 13.88 -4.60 5.59
N ALA A 138 14.73 -3.70 5.10
CA ALA A 138 15.15 -2.52 5.87
C ALA A 138 13.98 -1.56 6.20
N ILE A 139 13.08 -1.27 5.24
CA ILE A 139 11.92 -0.42 5.54
C ILE A 139 10.90 -1.12 6.44
N GLN A 140 10.74 -2.45 6.33
CA GLN A 140 9.85 -3.20 7.22
C GLN A 140 10.33 -3.20 8.65
N ASP A 141 11.66 -3.31 8.90
CA ASP A 141 12.22 -3.18 10.25
C ASP A 141 11.87 -1.81 10.88
N VAL A 142 11.88 -0.75 10.06
CA VAL A 142 11.45 0.59 10.53
C VAL A 142 9.94 0.63 10.80
N LEU A 143 9.12 0.10 9.89
CA LEU A 143 7.67 0.09 10.05
C LEU A 143 7.24 -0.72 11.28
N ASP A 144 7.85 -1.89 11.50
CA ASP A 144 7.58 -2.77 12.64
C ASP A 144 7.92 -2.08 13.98
N LYS A 145 9.01 -1.30 14.03
CA LYS A 145 9.40 -0.49 15.20
C LYS A 145 8.29 0.46 15.68
N PHE A 146 7.47 0.95 14.76
CA PHE A 146 6.40 1.94 15.04
C PHE A 146 4.97 1.37 14.92
N ASP A 147 4.81 0.06 14.81
CA ASP A 147 3.48 -0.58 14.60
C ASP A 147 2.73 0.03 13.39
N ILE A 148 3.45 0.17 12.26
CA ILE A 148 2.90 0.70 11.00
C ILE A 148 2.78 -0.43 9.98
N PRO A 149 1.55 -0.81 9.58
CA PRO A 149 1.30 -1.86 8.61
C PRO A 149 1.78 -1.49 7.20
N LEU A 150 2.21 -2.51 6.43
CA LEU A 150 2.57 -2.37 5.02
C LEU A 150 1.47 -2.90 4.11
N ILE A 151 0.96 -2.03 3.24
CA ILE A 151 0.07 -2.36 2.12
C ILE A 151 0.94 -2.58 0.89
N VAL A 152 0.83 -3.73 0.25
CA VAL A 152 1.58 -4.01 -0.98
C VAL A 152 0.66 -3.88 -2.19
N ASP A 153 0.99 -2.92 -3.06
CA ASP A 153 0.29 -2.73 -4.34
C ASP A 153 0.88 -3.67 -5.40
N GLU A 154 0.24 -4.81 -5.54
CA GLU A 154 0.59 -5.88 -6.51
C GLU A 154 -0.18 -5.76 -7.83
N VAL A 155 -0.81 -4.64 -8.10
CA VAL A 155 -1.62 -4.43 -9.31
C VAL A 155 -0.84 -4.71 -10.59
N VAL A 156 0.48 -4.45 -10.61
CA VAL A 156 1.36 -4.75 -11.74
C VAL A 156 2.14 -6.04 -11.55
N THR A 157 2.55 -6.37 -10.34
CA THR A 157 3.58 -7.37 -10.03
C THR A 157 3.04 -8.77 -9.74
N ALA A 158 1.74 -8.91 -9.42
CA ALA A 158 1.11 -10.21 -9.21
C ALA A 158 1.04 -11.06 -10.50
N PHE A 159 0.74 -12.33 -10.29
CA PHE A 159 0.48 -13.33 -11.34
C PHE A 159 1.68 -13.59 -12.26
N GLY A 160 2.86 -13.77 -11.66
CA GLY A 160 4.07 -14.24 -12.37
C GLY A 160 4.91 -13.15 -13.01
N ARG A 161 4.57 -11.86 -12.85
CA ARG A 161 5.28 -10.74 -13.48
C ARG A 161 6.77 -10.68 -13.10
N THR A 162 7.12 -11.05 -11.89
CA THR A 162 8.48 -11.03 -11.33
C THR A 162 9.14 -12.41 -11.27
N GLY A 163 8.49 -13.45 -11.84
CA GLY A 163 8.96 -14.83 -11.81
C GLY A 163 8.35 -15.68 -10.68
N ASN A 164 7.87 -15.06 -9.60
CA ASN A 164 7.08 -15.68 -8.53
C ASN A 164 5.60 -15.31 -8.70
N ALA A 165 4.70 -15.97 -7.97
CA ALA A 165 3.27 -15.68 -8.05
C ALA A 165 2.98 -14.22 -7.70
N PHE A 166 3.69 -13.67 -6.72
CA PHE A 166 3.60 -12.29 -6.27
C PHE A 166 4.97 -11.61 -6.22
N GLY A 167 5.02 -10.31 -6.48
CA GLY A 167 6.24 -9.53 -6.33
C GLY A 167 6.73 -9.46 -4.89
N SER A 168 5.82 -9.53 -3.91
CA SER A 168 6.16 -9.66 -2.49
C SER A 168 7.01 -10.89 -2.18
N GLU A 169 6.83 -12.01 -2.88
CA GLU A 169 7.69 -13.19 -2.73
C GLU A 169 9.10 -12.93 -3.29
N THR A 170 9.18 -12.20 -4.40
CA THR A 170 10.45 -11.87 -5.05
C THR A 170 11.33 -10.94 -4.19
N TYR A 171 10.71 -10.01 -3.49
CA TYR A 171 11.41 -9.00 -2.71
C TYR A 171 11.31 -9.20 -1.18
N GLU A 172 10.93 -10.40 -0.73
CA GLU A 172 10.86 -10.78 0.69
C GLU A 172 9.96 -9.85 1.53
N ILE A 173 8.84 -9.41 0.93
CA ILE A 173 7.89 -8.50 1.58
C ILE A 173 6.86 -9.31 2.38
N LYS A 174 6.58 -8.87 3.61
CA LYS A 174 5.53 -9.42 4.48
C LYS A 174 4.36 -8.43 4.56
N PRO A 175 3.38 -8.49 3.66
CA PRO A 175 2.29 -7.53 3.64
C PRO A 175 1.28 -7.76 4.77
N THR A 176 0.75 -6.67 5.35
CA THR A 176 -0.46 -6.72 6.18
C THR A 176 -1.70 -6.82 5.29
N SER A 177 -1.68 -6.14 4.16
CA SER A 177 -2.70 -6.25 3.12
C SER A 177 -2.11 -6.04 1.73
N MET A 178 -2.87 -6.42 0.70
CA MET A 178 -2.42 -6.43 -0.68
C MET A 178 -3.54 -5.99 -1.62
N THR A 179 -3.18 -5.25 -2.66
CA THR A 179 -4.08 -4.90 -3.76
C THR A 179 -3.66 -5.64 -5.02
N ILE A 180 -4.62 -6.31 -5.67
CA ILE A 180 -4.41 -6.99 -6.97
C ILE A 180 -5.46 -6.52 -7.99
N ALA A 181 -5.08 -6.46 -9.26
CA ALA A 181 -5.95 -6.10 -10.39
C ALA A 181 -5.32 -6.59 -11.71
N LYS A 182 -5.59 -5.92 -12.81
CA LYS A 182 -5.00 -6.17 -14.15
C LYS A 182 -4.95 -7.66 -14.55
N ALA A 183 -3.84 -8.34 -14.25
CA ALA A 183 -3.66 -9.75 -14.61
C ALA A 183 -4.62 -10.69 -13.86
N LEU A 184 -5.30 -10.24 -12.80
CA LEU A 184 -6.33 -11.00 -12.08
C LEU A 184 -7.41 -11.55 -13.02
N SER A 185 -7.83 -10.77 -14.04
CA SER A 185 -8.77 -11.23 -15.06
C SER A 185 -8.15 -11.39 -16.45
N SER A 186 -6.83 -11.22 -16.59
CA SER A 186 -6.16 -11.18 -17.90
C SER A 186 -6.77 -10.16 -18.88
N GLY A 187 -7.42 -9.12 -18.35
CA GLY A 187 -8.07 -8.06 -19.13
C GLY A 187 -9.49 -8.38 -19.63
N TYR A 188 -10.05 -9.51 -19.25
CA TYR A 188 -11.41 -9.91 -19.71
C TYR A 188 -12.53 -9.12 -19.05
N ILE A 189 -12.41 -8.79 -17.78
CA ILE A 189 -13.43 -8.05 -17.01
C ILE A 189 -12.77 -7.00 -16.10
N PRO A 190 -13.48 -5.89 -15.78
CA PRO A 190 -13.05 -4.95 -14.77
C PRO A 190 -13.20 -5.61 -13.39
N ILE A 191 -12.08 -6.07 -12.83
CA ILE A 191 -12.04 -6.69 -11.50
C ILE A 191 -10.73 -6.32 -10.80
N SER A 192 -10.81 -6.16 -9.50
CA SER A 192 -9.70 -6.03 -8.59
C SER A 192 -10.03 -6.69 -7.26
N ALA A 193 -9.06 -6.82 -6.40
CA ALA A 193 -9.29 -7.30 -5.05
C ALA A 193 -8.35 -6.66 -4.05
N VAL A 194 -8.85 -6.53 -2.83
CA VAL A 194 -8.08 -6.26 -1.61
C VAL A 194 -8.00 -7.56 -0.83
N ILE A 195 -6.80 -7.97 -0.48
CA ILE A 195 -6.56 -9.13 0.39
C ILE A 195 -6.02 -8.58 1.70
N VAL A 196 -6.65 -8.96 2.82
CA VAL A 196 -6.23 -8.54 4.17
C VAL A 196 -5.92 -9.76 5.03
N ASN A 197 -4.96 -9.64 5.93
CA ASN A 197 -4.71 -10.67 6.93
C ASN A 197 -5.81 -10.68 8.00
N ASP A 198 -5.82 -11.71 8.84
CA ASP A 198 -6.84 -11.86 9.89
C ASP A 198 -6.71 -10.76 10.96
N GLU A 199 -5.49 -10.26 11.22
CA GLU A 199 -5.25 -9.20 12.20
C GLU A 199 -5.98 -7.88 11.82
N LEU A 200 -5.92 -7.48 10.55
CA LEU A 200 -6.67 -6.32 10.06
C LEU A 200 -8.16 -6.61 9.95
N PHE A 201 -8.53 -7.86 9.62
CA PHE A 201 -9.93 -8.23 9.38
C PHE A 201 -10.76 -8.31 10.66
N GLU A 202 -10.22 -8.84 11.77
CA GLU A 202 -11.04 -9.09 12.98
C GLU A 202 -11.64 -7.80 13.57
N PRO A 203 -10.93 -6.67 13.73
CA PRO A 203 -11.56 -5.41 14.17
C PRO A 203 -12.68 -4.93 13.24
N ILE A 204 -12.52 -5.14 11.91
CA ILE A 204 -13.52 -4.75 10.92
C ILE A 204 -14.78 -5.62 11.07
N LYS A 205 -14.60 -6.92 11.23
CA LYS A 205 -15.69 -7.90 11.41
C LYS A 205 -16.47 -7.61 12.70
N GLU A 206 -15.80 -7.38 13.80
CA GLU A 206 -16.44 -7.06 15.07
C GLU A 206 -17.27 -5.76 15.01
N ALA A 207 -16.75 -4.74 14.32
CA ALA A 207 -17.46 -3.47 14.16
C ALA A 207 -18.62 -3.55 13.17
N SER A 208 -18.59 -4.49 12.21
CA SER A 208 -19.60 -4.61 11.14
C SER A 208 -20.95 -5.08 11.63
N GLY A 209 -21.08 -5.59 12.87
CA GLY A 209 -22.34 -5.96 13.50
C GLY A 209 -23.29 -4.76 13.73
N ASP A 210 -22.71 -3.57 13.97
CA ASP A 210 -23.48 -2.39 14.37
C ASP A 210 -23.82 -1.44 13.20
N ILE A 211 -22.90 -1.25 12.25
CA ILE A 211 -23.04 -0.23 11.21
C ILE A 211 -22.94 -0.81 9.80
N GLY A 212 -22.24 -1.92 9.62
CA GLY A 212 -21.94 -2.54 8.33
C GLY A 212 -20.99 -1.68 7.47
N ALA A 213 -20.00 -2.30 6.88
CA ALA A 213 -19.19 -1.62 5.86
C ALA A 213 -19.97 -1.62 4.54
N VAL A 214 -20.74 -0.58 4.28
CA VAL A 214 -21.69 -0.45 3.16
C VAL A 214 -21.10 -0.82 1.79
N SER A 215 -19.78 -0.68 1.62
CA SER A 215 -19.09 -1.03 0.37
C SER A 215 -19.16 -2.52 0.00
N TYR A 216 -19.56 -3.42 0.92
CA TYR A 216 -19.51 -4.86 0.74
C TYR A 216 -20.84 -5.56 0.94
N THR A 217 -21.91 -4.85 1.27
CA THR A 217 -23.26 -5.43 1.42
C THR A 217 -23.80 -6.02 0.12
N HIS A 218 -23.39 -5.50 -1.05
CA HIS A 218 -23.80 -6.03 -2.35
C HIS A 218 -23.18 -7.39 -2.68
N LEU A 219 -22.00 -7.73 -2.14
CA LEU A 219 -21.38 -9.05 -2.34
C LEU A 219 -22.08 -10.15 -1.54
N ARG A 220 -22.60 -9.84 -0.35
CA ARG A 220 -23.41 -10.79 0.44
C ARG A 220 -24.78 -11.09 -0.17
N ALA A 221 -25.35 -10.18 -0.93
CA ALA A 221 -26.66 -10.36 -1.54
C ALA A 221 -26.68 -11.43 -2.65
N HIS A 222 -25.52 -11.82 -3.18
CA HIS A 222 -25.39 -12.85 -4.21
C HIS A 222 -25.01 -14.24 -3.68
N GLU A 223 -24.68 -14.35 -2.39
CA GLU A 223 -24.33 -15.63 -1.74
C GLU A 223 -25.54 -16.39 -1.17
N THR A 224 -26.73 -15.83 -1.24
CA THR A 224 -27.99 -16.43 -0.72
C THR A 224 -28.93 -16.82 -1.84
N GLY A 225 -28.42 -17.39 -2.93
CA GLY A 225 -29.21 -18.01 -4.01
C GLY A 225 -28.97 -19.50 -4.09
#